data_3f819675bf692cc4ea0943982e1fa2a1
#
_entry.id   3f819675bf692cc4ea0943982e1fa2a1
#
_cell.length_a   1.000
_cell.length_b   1.000
_cell.length_c   1.000
_cell.angle_alpha   90.00
_cell.angle_beta   90.00
_cell.angle_gamma   90.00
#
_symmetry.space_group_name_H-M   'P 1'
#
loop_
_entity.id
_entity.type
_entity.pdbx_description
1 polymer ?
#
loop_
_entity_poly.entity_id
_entity_poly.type
_entity_poly.pdbx_seq_one_letter_code
_entity_poly.pdbx_strand_id
1 'polypeptide(L)'
;MNLLKTDSVHLVDGIEAVKTLDESSIHLILSDIPYGIGIDDWDVLHGNKNSAYLGSSPAQIKSGSVFKRRGKPLNGWSEADRKIPIEYQRWCASFADEWLRILKPGGSAIVFAGRRLSHRCIVAFEDAGFTLKDSLAWMRESAPHRAQRLSLVYERRGDHDSAKVWEGWRVGNLRPTYEPVLWFVKPYPIGTTIADNVLAHGVGAFNEPLFVHHEGMPDNVLHSGFVKNESGKHIAQKPRSEEHTSELQS
;
A
#
# COMPACT_ATOMS: atom_id res chain seq x y z
N MET A 1 5.82 20.57 23.30
CA MET A 1 4.81 19.93 24.19
C MET A 1 4.14 18.86 23.37
N ASN A 2 4.38 17.59 23.69
CA ASN A 2 3.83 16.47 22.91
C ASN A 2 2.30 16.44 23.09
N LEU A 3 1.56 16.71 22.01
CA LEU A 3 0.10 16.76 22.03
C LEU A 3 -0.55 15.36 21.98
N LEU A 4 0.24 14.34 21.63
CA LEU A 4 -0.23 12.97 21.49
C LEU A 4 -0.02 12.20 22.79
N LYS A 5 -1.07 11.57 23.28
CA LYS A 5 -1.02 10.67 24.44
C LYS A 5 -0.67 9.26 23.98
N THR A 6 0.09 8.53 24.79
CA THR A 6 0.32 7.10 24.60
C THR A 6 -0.98 6.30 24.81
N ASP A 7 -1.07 5.12 24.25
CA ASP A 7 -2.19 4.17 24.38
C ASP A 7 -3.56 4.79 24.06
N SER A 8 -3.58 5.65 23.03
CA SER A 8 -4.80 6.33 22.63
C SER A 8 -4.87 6.55 21.11
N VAL A 9 -6.10 6.69 20.60
CA VAL A 9 -6.38 7.01 19.21
C VAL A 9 -6.60 8.51 19.06
N HIS A 10 -5.94 9.10 18.08
CA HIS A 10 -6.03 10.53 17.79
C HIS A 10 -6.62 10.74 16.40
N LEU A 11 -7.67 11.57 16.31
CA LEU A 11 -8.21 12.02 15.02
C LEU A 11 -7.52 13.32 14.61
N VAL A 12 -6.40 13.18 13.91
CA VAL A 12 -5.54 14.30 13.50
C VAL A 12 -4.95 14.01 12.11
N ASP A 13 -4.45 15.04 11.45
CA ASP A 13 -3.61 14.85 10.27
C ASP A 13 -2.30 14.18 10.70
N GLY A 14 -2.04 12.96 10.19
CA GLY A 14 -0.88 12.16 10.59
C GLY A 14 0.46 12.79 10.18
N ILE A 15 0.50 13.53 9.07
CA ILE A 15 1.71 14.20 8.60
C ILE A 15 2.08 15.37 9.53
N GLU A 16 1.09 16.12 10.00
CA GLU A 16 1.33 17.20 10.95
C GLU A 16 1.59 16.69 12.37
N ALA A 17 0.91 15.61 12.77
CA ALA A 17 1.05 15.03 14.10
C ALA A 17 2.47 14.50 14.36
N VAL A 18 3.10 13.84 13.40
CA VAL A 18 4.45 13.28 13.57
C VAL A 18 5.51 14.35 13.80
N LYS A 19 5.31 15.58 13.34
CA LYS A 19 6.22 16.70 13.58
C LYS A 19 6.31 17.10 15.05
N THR A 20 5.30 16.74 15.85
CA THR A 20 5.25 17.05 17.29
C THR A 20 5.95 15.99 18.16
N LEU A 21 6.34 14.86 17.58
CA LEU A 21 7.03 13.78 18.28
C LEU A 21 8.53 14.07 18.40
N ASP A 22 9.12 13.59 19.49
CA ASP A 22 10.55 13.75 19.74
C ASP A 22 11.37 12.89 18.76
N GLU A 23 12.55 13.36 18.43
CA GLU A 23 13.52 12.61 17.63
C GLU A 23 13.87 11.28 18.31
N SER A 24 14.00 10.21 17.50
CA SER A 24 14.42 8.88 17.99
C SER A 24 13.58 8.34 19.15
N SER A 25 12.28 8.66 19.18
CA SER A 25 11.34 8.26 20.24
C SER A 25 10.49 7.04 19.88
N ILE A 26 10.33 6.74 18.59
CA ILE A 26 9.42 5.71 18.08
C ILE A 26 10.19 4.43 17.71
N HIS A 27 9.65 3.28 18.14
CA HIS A 27 10.25 1.97 17.87
C HIS A 27 9.82 1.41 16.51
N LEU A 28 8.53 1.59 16.18
CA LEU A 28 7.90 1.06 14.98
C LEU A 28 6.90 2.06 14.43
N ILE A 29 6.89 2.22 13.11
CA ILE A 29 5.78 2.81 12.36
C ILE A 29 5.11 1.69 11.57
N LEU A 30 3.80 1.48 11.78
CA LEU A 30 2.98 0.57 11.00
C LEU A 30 1.88 1.38 10.33
N SER A 31 1.84 1.42 9.00
CA SER A 31 0.92 2.30 8.28
C SER A 31 0.37 1.67 7.00
N ASP A 32 -0.94 1.81 6.81
CA ASP A 32 -1.61 1.56 5.53
C ASP A 32 -1.80 2.91 4.84
N ILE A 33 -0.84 3.27 4.01
CA ILE A 33 -0.84 4.59 3.35
C ILE A 33 -1.80 4.60 2.15
N PRO A 34 -2.38 5.75 1.78
CA PRO A 34 -3.12 5.93 0.53
C PRO A 34 -2.35 5.38 -0.68
N TYR A 35 -3.04 4.68 -1.58
CA TYR A 35 -2.39 3.95 -2.69
C TYR A 35 -2.16 4.81 -3.95
N GLY A 36 -2.62 6.05 -3.96
CA GLY A 36 -2.52 6.95 -5.11
C GLY A 36 -3.29 6.46 -6.34
N ILE A 37 -4.36 5.73 -6.16
CA ILE A 37 -5.18 5.17 -7.24
C ILE A 37 -6.46 5.95 -7.53
N GLY A 38 -6.69 7.05 -6.78
CA GLY A 38 -7.81 7.97 -6.96
C GLY A 38 -9.17 7.37 -6.62
N ILE A 39 -9.23 6.67 -5.52
CA ILE A 39 -10.46 6.14 -4.95
C ILE A 39 -10.88 7.11 -3.84
N ASP A 40 -11.89 7.92 -4.10
CA ASP A 40 -12.53 8.84 -3.16
C ASP A 40 -11.62 9.78 -2.33
N ASP A 41 -12.20 10.40 -1.31
CA ASP A 41 -11.63 11.51 -0.55
C ASP A 41 -10.49 11.10 0.40
N TRP A 42 -10.30 9.81 0.65
CA TRP A 42 -9.22 9.28 1.49
C TRP A 42 -7.94 8.95 0.73
N ASP A 43 -8.01 8.88 -0.60
CA ASP A 43 -6.83 8.61 -1.43
C ASP A 43 -6.19 9.92 -1.87
N VAL A 44 -4.88 9.98 -1.90
CA VAL A 44 -4.14 11.18 -2.27
C VAL A 44 -4.06 11.38 -3.78
N LEU A 45 -3.82 12.62 -4.21
CA LEU A 45 -3.41 13.01 -5.55
C LEU A 45 -4.50 13.16 -6.60
N HIS A 46 -5.68 13.69 -6.31
CA HIS A 46 -6.59 13.71 -7.44
C HIS A 46 -7.46 14.93 -7.63
N GLY A 47 -6.84 16.09 -7.54
CA GLY A 47 -7.30 17.27 -8.28
C GLY A 47 -7.26 17.11 -9.80
N ASN A 48 -6.82 15.95 -10.30
CA ASN A 48 -6.67 15.66 -11.71
C ASN A 48 -8.01 15.34 -12.36
N LYS A 49 -8.79 16.39 -12.61
CA LYS A 49 -10.11 16.31 -13.26
C LYS A 49 -10.05 15.88 -14.73
N ASN A 50 -8.87 15.86 -15.35
CA ASN A 50 -8.69 15.67 -16.78
C ASN A 50 -8.11 14.29 -17.15
N SER A 51 -7.64 13.51 -16.20
CA SER A 51 -6.95 12.25 -16.48
C SER A 51 -7.88 11.09 -16.71
N ALA A 52 -9.14 11.20 -16.31
CA ALA A 52 -10.03 10.08 -16.32
C ALA A 52 -11.21 10.35 -17.24
N TYR A 53 -11.35 9.51 -18.22
CA TYR A 53 -12.63 9.27 -18.81
C TYR A 53 -13.60 8.80 -17.73
N LEU A 54 -14.57 9.64 -17.41
CA LEU A 54 -15.71 9.26 -16.59
C LEU A 54 -16.54 8.29 -17.41
N GLY A 55 -16.22 7.00 -17.33
CA GLY A 55 -16.86 5.99 -18.14
C GLY A 55 -18.35 5.89 -17.84
N SER A 56 -19.13 5.90 -18.89
CA SER A 56 -20.59 5.68 -18.86
C SER A 56 -20.98 4.22 -19.08
N SER A 57 -20.05 3.27 -18.94
CA SER A 57 -20.38 1.85 -19.11
C SER A 57 -21.36 1.39 -18.03
N PRO A 58 -22.29 0.46 -18.35
CA PRO A 58 -23.24 -0.06 -17.37
C PRO A 58 -22.58 -0.62 -16.10
N ALA A 59 -21.36 -1.20 -16.24
CA ALA A 59 -20.59 -1.71 -15.11
C ALA A 59 -20.07 -0.58 -14.22
N GLN A 60 -19.67 0.55 -14.79
CA GLN A 60 -19.22 1.72 -14.04
C GLN A 60 -20.36 2.45 -13.36
N ILE A 61 -21.53 2.51 -14.01
CA ILE A 61 -22.75 3.05 -13.41
C ILE A 61 -23.19 2.18 -12.23
N LYS A 62 -23.12 0.85 -12.37
CA LYS A 62 -23.53 -0.12 -11.33
C LYS A 62 -22.56 -0.17 -10.15
N SER A 63 -21.28 0.12 -10.34
CA SER A 63 -20.25 0.07 -9.26
C SER A 63 -20.27 1.26 -8.31
N GLY A 64 -21.18 2.23 -8.52
CA GLY A 64 -21.31 3.40 -7.65
C GLY A 64 -20.23 4.49 -7.86
N SER A 65 -20.25 5.49 -6.98
CA SER A 65 -19.38 6.68 -7.10
C SER A 65 -17.88 6.41 -6.94
N VAL A 66 -17.52 5.41 -6.15
CA VAL A 66 -16.14 5.04 -5.79
C VAL A 66 -15.22 4.83 -7.00
N PHE A 67 -15.77 4.31 -8.10
CA PHE A 67 -15.01 4.05 -9.34
C PHE A 67 -15.33 5.00 -10.49
N LYS A 68 -16.21 5.99 -10.26
CA LYS A 68 -16.65 6.90 -11.33
C LYS A 68 -15.58 7.88 -11.77
N ARG A 69 -14.63 8.22 -10.90
CA ARG A 69 -13.59 9.22 -11.18
C ARG A 69 -12.40 8.69 -11.97
N ARG A 70 -12.28 7.37 -12.16
CA ARG A 70 -11.24 6.74 -12.97
C ARG A 70 -11.82 5.84 -14.04
N GLY A 71 -12.17 6.44 -15.16
CA GLY A 71 -12.26 5.74 -16.43
C GLY A 71 -10.85 5.44 -16.98
N LYS A 72 -10.75 4.48 -17.89
CA LYS A 72 -9.54 4.30 -18.69
C LYS A 72 -9.42 5.47 -19.65
N PRO A 73 -8.23 6.03 -19.88
CA PRO A 73 -8.05 7.01 -20.94
C PRO A 73 -8.47 6.41 -22.28
N LEU A 74 -9.28 7.12 -23.06
CA LEU A 74 -9.76 6.65 -24.34
C LEU A 74 -8.63 6.56 -25.39
N ASN A 75 -7.69 7.48 -25.34
CA ASN A 75 -6.63 7.67 -26.33
C ASN A 75 -5.22 7.66 -25.71
N GLY A 76 -4.98 6.76 -24.74
CA GLY A 76 -3.71 6.71 -24.04
C GLY A 76 -3.64 7.62 -22.81
N TRP A 77 -2.43 7.78 -22.29
CA TRP A 77 -2.19 8.55 -21.07
C TRP A 77 -2.14 10.05 -21.37
N SER A 78 -2.95 10.83 -20.68
CA SER A 78 -2.84 12.28 -20.69
C SER A 78 -1.54 12.72 -20.00
N GLU A 79 -1.12 13.97 -20.21
CA GLU A 79 0.02 14.55 -19.48
C GLU A 79 -0.21 14.51 -17.96
N ALA A 80 -1.44 14.72 -17.54
CA ALA A 80 -1.83 14.63 -16.13
C ALA A 80 -1.67 13.21 -15.56
N ASP A 81 -2.04 12.17 -16.33
CA ASP A 81 -1.83 10.78 -15.91
C ASP A 81 -0.35 10.42 -15.75
N ARG A 82 0.51 10.99 -16.60
CA ARG A 82 1.96 10.77 -16.55
C ARG A 82 2.59 11.39 -15.28
N LYS A 83 1.98 12.44 -14.73
CA LYS A 83 2.46 13.11 -13.50
C LYS A 83 2.11 12.33 -12.24
N ILE A 84 1.06 11.51 -12.24
CA ILE A 84 0.59 10.77 -11.05
C ILE A 84 1.71 10.03 -10.31
N PRO A 85 2.59 9.24 -10.93
CA PRO A 85 3.65 8.55 -10.21
C PRO A 85 4.66 9.50 -9.54
N ILE A 86 4.95 10.62 -10.17
CA ILE A 86 5.88 11.64 -9.63
C ILE A 86 5.22 12.40 -8.48
N GLU A 87 3.95 12.75 -8.60
CA GLU A 87 3.18 13.40 -7.56
C GLU A 87 3.03 12.50 -6.33
N TYR A 88 2.81 11.21 -6.54
CA TYR A 88 2.76 10.22 -5.47
C TYR A 88 4.11 10.10 -4.74
N GLN A 89 5.22 10.07 -5.47
CA GLN A 89 6.57 10.07 -4.88
C GLN A 89 6.80 11.32 -4.02
N ARG A 90 6.43 12.50 -4.53
CA ARG A 90 6.54 13.76 -3.77
C ARG A 90 5.68 13.76 -2.51
N TRP A 91 4.49 13.19 -2.60
CA TRP A 91 3.63 13.04 -1.43
C TRP A 91 4.26 12.09 -0.40
N CYS A 92 4.79 10.95 -0.79
CA CYS A 92 5.52 10.07 0.12
C CYS A 92 6.74 10.79 0.75
N ALA A 93 7.48 11.55 -0.04
CA ALA A 93 8.62 12.32 0.45
C ALA A 93 8.22 13.38 1.49
N SER A 94 6.99 13.93 1.42
CA SER A 94 6.55 14.97 2.35
C SER A 94 6.48 14.55 3.82
N PHE A 95 6.49 13.25 4.12
CA PHE A 95 6.50 12.73 5.49
C PHE A 95 7.65 11.76 5.78
N ALA A 96 8.37 11.31 4.75
CA ALA A 96 9.45 10.33 4.93
C ALA A 96 10.58 10.86 5.83
N ASP A 97 10.99 12.11 5.67
CA ASP A 97 12.03 12.75 6.50
C ASP A 97 11.62 12.77 7.99
N GLU A 98 10.37 13.12 8.27
CA GLU A 98 9.85 13.16 9.64
C GLU A 98 9.72 11.75 10.24
N TRP A 99 9.31 10.77 9.46
CA TRP A 99 9.30 9.37 9.91
C TRP A 99 10.71 8.86 10.22
N LEU A 100 11.68 9.22 9.38
CA LEU A 100 13.07 8.90 9.65
C LEU A 100 13.56 9.56 10.95
N ARG A 101 13.22 10.84 11.15
CA ARG A 101 13.62 11.59 12.35
C ARG A 101 13.12 10.94 13.62
N ILE A 102 11.82 10.62 13.71
CA ILE A 102 11.18 10.12 14.93
C ILE A 102 11.53 8.67 15.27
N LEU A 103 11.87 7.84 14.28
CA LEU A 103 12.30 6.45 14.51
C LEU A 103 13.63 6.41 15.25
N LYS A 104 13.76 5.47 16.19
CA LYS A 104 15.04 5.10 16.79
C LYS A 104 15.98 4.54 15.73
N PRO A 105 17.32 4.68 15.86
CA PRO A 105 18.27 3.98 15.02
C PRO A 105 17.97 2.47 14.98
N GLY A 106 17.86 1.88 13.79
CA GLY A 106 17.44 0.48 13.61
C GLY A 106 15.92 0.24 13.72
N GLY A 107 15.14 1.27 14.06
CA GLY A 107 13.67 1.19 14.09
C GLY A 107 13.09 0.97 12.71
N SER A 108 11.94 0.30 12.63
CA SER A 108 11.29 -0.12 11.40
C SER A 108 10.09 0.74 11.03
N ALA A 109 9.89 0.96 9.72
CA ALA A 109 8.63 1.41 9.15
C ALA A 109 8.08 0.30 8.25
N ILE A 110 6.93 -0.26 8.62
CA ILE A 110 6.19 -1.27 7.87
C ILE A 110 5.04 -0.58 7.17
N VAL A 111 5.05 -0.58 5.84
CA VAL A 111 4.15 0.22 5.03
C VAL A 111 3.38 -0.66 4.06
N PHE A 112 2.06 -0.76 4.24
CA PHE A 112 1.20 -1.32 3.22
C PHE A 112 1.09 -0.34 2.05
N ALA A 113 1.48 -0.78 0.86
CA ALA A 113 1.56 0.07 -0.31
C ALA A 113 0.80 -0.51 -1.50
N GLY A 114 0.25 0.35 -2.33
CA GLY A 114 -0.45 -0.06 -3.54
C GLY A 114 0.52 -0.62 -4.59
N ARG A 115 0.24 -1.80 -5.16
CA ARG A 115 1.07 -2.50 -6.15
C ARG A 115 1.52 -1.65 -7.34
N ARG A 116 0.75 -0.63 -7.72
CA ARG A 116 1.06 0.23 -8.88
C ARG A 116 2.14 1.25 -8.60
N LEU A 117 2.19 1.76 -7.36
CA LEU A 117 3.03 2.90 -6.99
C LEU A 117 3.98 2.60 -5.82
N SER A 118 4.04 1.35 -5.34
CA SER A 118 4.98 0.94 -4.28
C SER A 118 6.42 1.32 -4.59
N HIS A 119 6.86 1.16 -5.84
CA HIS A 119 8.20 1.58 -6.28
C HIS A 119 8.46 3.08 -6.08
N ARG A 120 7.44 3.93 -6.15
CA ARG A 120 7.57 5.36 -5.91
C ARG A 120 7.67 5.69 -4.41
N CYS A 121 6.98 4.91 -3.58
CA CYS A 121 7.14 4.96 -2.13
C CYS A 121 8.57 4.54 -1.74
N ILE A 122 9.07 3.43 -2.32
CA ILE A 122 10.44 2.97 -2.06
C ILE A 122 11.46 4.06 -2.38
N VAL A 123 11.42 4.63 -3.58
CA VAL A 123 12.34 5.70 -3.99
C VAL A 123 12.27 6.90 -3.03
N ALA A 124 11.05 7.33 -2.66
CA ALA A 124 10.89 8.48 -1.76
C ALA A 124 11.48 8.24 -0.37
N PHE A 125 11.36 7.02 0.15
CA PHE A 125 11.89 6.66 1.47
C PHE A 125 13.41 6.45 1.43
N GLU A 126 13.96 5.85 0.37
CA GLU A 126 15.41 5.71 0.20
C GLU A 126 16.07 7.08 -0.01
N ASP A 127 15.46 7.98 -0.79
CA ASP A 127 15.92 9.36 -0.95
C ASP A 127 15.94 10.13 0.38
N ALA A 128 15.00 9.84 1.30
CA ALA A 128 14.98 10.40 2.66
C ALA A 128 16.01 9.77 3.62
N GLY A 129 16.66 8.68 3.22
CA GLY A 129 17.71 8.02 4.01
C GLY A 129 17.31 6.71 4.69
N PHE A 130 16.13 6.17 4.42
CA PHE A 130 15.78 4.82 4.84
C PHE A 130 16.55 3.76 4.03
N THR A 131 16.67 2.57 4.61
CA THR A 131 17.07 1.37 3.88
C THR A 131 15.83 0.48 3.69
N LEU A 132 15.52 0.10 2.44
CA LEU A 132 14.54 -0.96 2.20
C LEU A 132 15.16 -2.29 2.64
N LYS A 133 14.61 -2.87 3.72
CA LYS A 133 15.08 -4.15 4.26
C LYS A 133 14.50 -5.32 3.49
N ASP A 134 13.19 -5.29 3.22
CA ASP A 134 12.48 -6.32 2.47
C ASP A 134 11.18 -5.79 1.88
N SER A 135 10.62 -6.53 0.94
CA SER A 135 9.27 -6.33 0.40
C SER A 135 8.46 -7.61 0.59
N LEU A 136 7.63 -7.62 1.61
CA LEU A 136 6.81 -8.77 1.95
C LEU A 136 5.60 -8.84 1.00
N ALA A 137 5.21 -10.05 0.66
CA ALA A 137 4.00 -10.30 -0.13
C ALA A 137 2.85 -10.73 0.79
N TRP A 138 1.92 -9.82 1.02
CA TRP A 138 0.71 -10.20 1.73
C TRP A 138 -0.29 -10.86 0.78
N MET A 139 -0.51 -12.15 0.96
CA MET A 139 -1.33 -13.00 0.10
C MET A 139 -2.79 -12.98 0.55
N ARG A 140 -3.68 -12.79 -0.42
CA ARG A 140 -5.14 -12.82 -0.23
C ARG A 140 -5.74 -14.03 -0.88
N GLU A 141 -6.51 -14.82 -0.15
CA GLU A 141 -7.19 -16.00 -0.68
C GLU A 141 -8.19 -15.65 -1.79
N SER A 142 -8.84 -14.50 -1.66
CA SER A 142 -9.86 -14.07 -2.62
C SER A 142 -9.64 -12.63 -3.09
N ALA A 143 -9.75 -12.45 -4.39
CA ALA A 143 -9.74 -11.12 -4.99
C ALA A 143 -10.59 -11.10 -6.26
N PRO A 144 -11.32 -10.01 -6.55
CA PRO A 144 -12.17 -9.94 -7.72
C PRO A 144 -11.35 -9.94 -9.01
N HIS A 145 -11.76 -10.74 -9.98
CA HIS A 145 -11.18 -10.75 -11.32
C HIS A 145 -11.88 -9.72 -12.21
N ARG A 146 -11.17 -8.68 -12.61
CA ARG A 146 -11.75 -7.55 -13.37
C ARG A 146 -11.38 -7.51 -14.85
N ALA A 147 -10.61 -8.48 -15.34
CA ALA A 147 -10.25 -8.54 -16.75
C ALA A 147 -11.47 -8.92 -17.62
N GLN A 148 -11.71 -8.15 -18.67
CA GLN A 148 -12.80 -8.39 -19.62
C GLN A 148 -12.40 -9.47 -20.63
N ARG A 149 -13.33 -10.38 -20.94
CA ARG A 149 -13.18 -11.33 -22.05
C ARG A 149 -13.39 -10.60 -23.38
N LEU A 150 -12.40 -10.70 -24.28
CA LEU A 150 -12.47 -10.02 -25.57
C LEU A 150 -13.59 -10.59 -26.45
N SER A 151 -13.75 -11.91 -26.48
CA SER A 151 -14.85 -12.55 -27.24
C SER A 151 -16.20 -11.97 -26.89
N LEU A 152 -16.52 -11.84 -25.59
CA LEU A 152 -17.79 -11.25 -25.15
C LEU A 152 -17.96 -9.77 -25.51
N VAL A 153 -16.85 -9.03 -25.62
CA VAL A 153 -16.88 -7.62 -26.04
C VAL A 153 -17.22 -7.53 -27.53
N TYR A 154 -16.61 -8.38 -28.36
CA TYR A 154 -16.85 -8.40 -29.79
C TYR A 154 -18.25 -8.96 -30.13
N GLU A 155 -18.72 -10.01 -29.47
CA GLU A 155 -20.09 -10.50 -29.61
C GLU A 155 -21.15 -9.40 -29.36
N ARG A 156 -20.98 -8.62 -28.29
CA ARG A 156 -21.88 -7.48 -27.99
C ARG A 156 -21.86 -6.38 -29.04
N ARG A 157 -20.80 -6.32 -29.84
CA ARG A 157 -20.65 -5.39 -30.97
C ARG A 157 -21.16 -5.96 -32.29
N GLY A 158 -21.59 -7.25 -32.31
CA GLY A 158 -21.99 -7.96 -33.52
C GLY A 158 -20.84 -8.45 -34.38
N ASP A 159 -19.61 -8.38 -33.88
CA ASP A 159 -18.41 -8.84 -34.59
C ASP A 159 -18.08 -10.28 -34.16
N HIS A 160 -18.77 -11.23 -34.80
CA HIS A 160 -18.66 -12.65 -34.47
C HIS A 160 -17.33 -13.27 -34.90
N ASP A 161 -16.70 -12.73 -35.93
CA ASP A 161 -15.42 -13.25 -36.44
C ASP A 161 -14.30 -12.88 -35.45
N SER A 162 -14.23 -11.62 -35.03
CA SER A 162 -13.30 -11.21 -33.98
C SER A 162 -13.58 -11.92 -32.65
N ALA A 163 -14.84 -12.19 -32.32
CA ALA A 163 -15.16 -12.93 -31.11
C ALA A 163 -14.56 -14.34 -31.11
N LYS A 164 -14.58 -15.05 -32.22
CA LYS A 164 -13.96 -16.36 -32.36
C LYS A 164 -12.42 -16.29 -32.28
N VAL A 165 -11.82 -15.34 -33.03
CA VAL A 165 -10.37 -15.15 -33.02
C VAL A 165 -9.82 -14.87 -31.63
N TRP A 166 -10.55 -14.08 -30.82
CA TRP A 166 -10.14 -13.67 -29.47
C TRP A 166 -10.78 -14.50 -28.35
N GLU A 167 -11.24 -15.71 -28.64
CA GLU A 167 -11.73 -16.61 -27.61
C GLU A 167 -10.62 -16.98 -26.62
N GLY A 168 -10.94 -16.98 -25.33
CA GLY A 168 -9.97 -17.22 -24.25
C GLY A 168 -9.13 -16.01 -23.85
N TRP A 169 -9.08 -14.97 -24.67
CA TRP A 169 -8.28 -13.77 -24.38
C TRP A 169 -9.02 -12.76 -23.50
N ARG A 170 -8.24 -12.08 -22.65
CA ARG A 170 -8.76 -11.06 -21.73
C ARG A 170 -7.92 -9.79 -21.77
N VAL A 171 -8.57 -8.65 -21.55
CA VAL A 171 -7.92 -7.34 -21.40
C VAL A 171 -8.13 -6.82 -19.98
N GLY A 172 -7.12 -6.17 -19.46
CA GLY A 172 -7.09 -5.62 -18.10
C GLY A 172 -6.04 -6.29 -17.22
N ASN A 173 -6.11 -6.04 -15.92
CA ASN A 173 -5.13 -6.54 -14.99
C ASN A 173 -5.43 -7.98 -14.56
N LEU A 174 -4.40 -8.70 -14.17
CA LEU A 174 -4.54 -9.98 -13.47
C LEU A 174 -5.28 -9.78 -12.15
N ARG A 175 -5.81 -10.87 -11.59
CA ARG A 175 -6.43 -10.87 -10.27
C ARG A 175 -5.39 -10.46 -9.22
N PRO A 176 -5.67 -9.44 -8.39
CA PRO A 176 -4.73 -8.96 -7.38
C PRO A 176 -4.74 -9.88 -6.15
N THR A 177 -3.90 -10.89 -6.14
CA THR A 177 -3.82 -11.90 -5.07
C THR A 177 -2.80 -11.55 -3.99
N TYR A 178 -2.00 -10.52 -4.18
CA TYR A 178 -1.08 -10.03 -3.15
C TYR A 178 -1.09 -8.50 -3.07
N GLU A 179 -0.70 -7.99 -1.92
CA GLU A 179 -0.35 -6.59 -1.70
C GLU A 179 1.09 -6.52 -1.17
N PRO A 180 1.92 -5.56 -1.65
CA PRO A 180 3.26 -5.39 -1.11
C PRO A 180 3.19 -4.70 0.25
N VAL A 181 3.96 -5.23 1.20
CA VAL A 181 4.21 -4.61 2.49
C VAL A 181 5.69 -4.28 2.55
N LEU A 182 6.02 -3.01 2.53
CA LEU A 182 7.39 -2.52 2.44
C LEU A 182 7.98 -2.42 3.84
N TRP A 183 9.12 -3.03 4.06
CA TRP A 183 9.82 -2.98 5.33
C TRP A 183 11.06 -2.10 5.20
N PHE A 184 10.96 -0.89 5.73
CA PHE A 184 12.07 0.05 5.82
C PHE A 184 12.69 0.04 7.21
N VAL A 185 13.97 0.38 7.28
CA VAL A 185 14.70 0.52 8.53
C VAL A 185 15.45 1.86 8.53
N LYS A 186 15.41 2.58 9.66
CA LYS A 186 16.31 3.70 9.89
C LYS A 186 17.71 3.18 10.07
N PRO A 187 18.71 3.62 9.28
CA PRO A 187 20.10 3.23 9.47
C PRO A 187 20.60 3.54 10.88
N TYR A 188 21.48 2.72 11.40
CA TYR A 188 22.18 2.97 12.65
C TYR A 188 23.61 3.50 12.37
N PRO A 189 24.28 4.13 13.36
CA PRO A 189 25.56 4.77 13.15
C PRO A 189 26.64 3.80 12.61
N ILE A 190 27.47 4.29 11.70
CA ILE A 190 28.61 3.55 11.15
C ILE A 190 29.54 3.13 12.31
N GLY A 191 30.00 1.89 12.26
CA GLY A 191 30.86 1.31 13.30
C GLY A 191 30.12 0.66 14.47
N THR A 192 28.79 0.75 14.48
CA THR A 192 27.93 0.02 15.41
C THR A 192 27.52 -1.32 14.83
N THR A 193 27.58 -2.41 15.60
CA THR A 193 27.01 -3.69 15.16
C THR A 193 25.49 -3.70 15.33
N ILE A 194 24.79 -4.57 14.57
CA ILE A 194 23.35 -4.75 14.71
C ILE A 194 23.00 -5.14 16.16
N ALA A 195 23.79 -6.05 16.75
CA ALA A 195 23.56 -6.51 18.13
C ALA A 195 23.71 -5.37 19.14
N ASP A 196 24.74 -4.53 19.01
CA ASP A 196 24.94 -3.38 19.91
C ASP A 196 23.82 -2.36 19.75
N ASN A 197 23.34 -2.15 18.52
CA ASN A 197 22.19 -1.27 18.26
C ASN A 197 20.91 -1.79 18.95
N VAL A 198 20.65 -3.10 18.88
CA VAL A 198 19.50 -3.74 19.56
C VAL A 198 19.60 -3.55 21.06
N LEU A 199 20.78 -3.75 21.66
CA LEU A 199 20.99 -3.54 23.09
C LEU A 199 20.80 -2.08 23.50
N ALA A 200 21.26 -1.13 22.67
CA ALA A 200 21.18 0.29 22.98
C ALA A 200 19.75 0.86 22.82
N HIS A 201 18.99 0.41 21.84
CA HIS A 201 17.75 1.05 21.42
C HIS A 201 16.51 0.16 21.57
N GLY A 202 16.67 -1.15 21.75
CA GLY A 202 15.56 -2.12 21.87
C GLY A 202 14.80 -2.36 20.59
N VAL A 203 15.40 -2.08 19.41
CA VAL A 203 14.79 -2.21 18.09
C VAL A 203 15.75 -2.86 17.08
N GLY A 204 15.21 -3.33 15.95
CA GLY A 204 16.03 -3.91 14.87
C GLY A 204 16.05 -5.44 14.85
N ALA A 205 15.57 -6.11 15.89
CA ALA A 205 15.34 -7.56 15.94
C ALA A 205 13.86 -7.89 15.68
N PHE A 206 13.58 -9.13 15.31
CA PHE A 206 12.23 -9.69 15.25
C PHE A 206 12.17 -10.98 16.07
N ASN A 207 10.99 -11.29 16.60
CA ASN A 207 10.77 -12.49 17.38
C ASN A 207 10.48 -13.66 16.40
N GLU A 208 11.49 -14.45 16.10
CA GLU A 208 11.41 -15.56 15.14
C GLU A 208 10.24 -16.53 15.43
N PRO A 209 10.00 -17.01 16.69
CA PRO A 209 8.87 -17.90 16.99
C PRO A 209 7.50 -17.33 16.63
N LEU A 210 7.34 -16.02 16.57
CA LEU A 210 6.08 -15.36 16.18
C LEU A 210 5.96 -15.19 14.67
N PHE A 211 7.04 -15.34 13.92
CA PHE A 211 7.10 -15.20 12.45
C PHE A 211 7.05 -16.52 11.69
N VAL A 212 6.77 -17.63 12.37
CA VAL A 212 6.81 -18.96 11.76
C VAL A 212 5.58 -19.15 10.87
N HIS A 213 5.79 -19.39 9.58
CA HIS A 213 4.75 -19.72 8.61
C HIS A 213 4.98 -21.09 7.97
N HIS A 214 5.76 -21.21 6.93
CA HIS A 214 5.99 -22.48 6.24
C HIS A 214 7.24 -23.22 6.78
N GLU A 215 7.11 -24.52 7.00
CA GLU A 215 8.23 -25.40 7.37
C GLU A 215 9.04 -24.96 8.61
N GLY A 216 8.45 -24.13 9.47
CA GLY A 216 9.10 -23.66 10.69
C GLY A 216 10.14 -22.56 10.50
N MET A 217 10.18 -21.93 9.33
CA MET A 217 11.08 -20.80 9.03
C MET A 217 10.28 -19.51 8.77
N PRO A 218 10.76 -18.37 9.26
CA PRO A 218 10.18 -17.08 8.88
C PRO A 218 10.43 -16.81 7.40
N ASP A 219 9.40 -16.41 6.68
CA ASP A 219 9.49 -16.03 5.28
C ASP A 219 8.87 -14.65 5.02
N ASN A 220 9.07 -14.11 3.83
CA ASN A 220 8.53 -12.81 3.44
C ASN A 220 7.17 -12.90 2.74
N VAL A 221 6.47 -14.02 2.87
CA VAL A 221 5.11 -14.22 2.37
C VAL A 221 4.13 -14.32 3.53
N LEU A 222 3.24 -13.34 3.64
CA LEU A 222 2.23 -13.29 4.69
C LEU A 222 0.91 -13.85 4.16
N HIS A 223 0.32 -14.80 4.86
CA HIS A 223 -0.98 -15.36 4.54
C HIS A 223 -2.02 -14.92 5.56
N SER A 224 -3.10 -14.27 5.11
CA SER A 224 -4.27 -14.04 5.94
C SER A 224 -5.42 -14.91 5.48
N GLY A 225 -6.01 -15.68 6.39
CA GLY A 225 -7.23 -16.41 6.14
C GLY A 225 -8.41 -15.45 5.88
N PHE A 226 -9.32 -15.85 5.01
CA PHE A 226 -10.55 -15.09 4.75
C PHE A 226 -11.54 -15.29 5.90
N VAL A 227 -11.83 -14.25 6.67
CA VAL A 227 -12.90 -14.29 7.68
C VAL A 227 -14.23 -13.96 6.99
N LYS A 228 -15.05 -14.99 6.77
CA LYS A 228 -16.31 -14.90 5.98
C LYS A 228 -17.35 -13.88 6.48
N ASN A 229 -17.25 -13.41 7.70
CA ASN A 229 -18.25 -12.55 8.34
C ASN A 229 -17.84 -11.08 8.50
N GLU A 230 -16.67 -10.67 8.01
CA GLU A 230 -16.26 -9.28 8.00
C GLU A 230 -16.72 -8.60 6.70
N SER A 231 -17.99 -8.23 6.62
CA SER A 231 -18.47 -7.29 5.62
C SER A 231 -18.01 -5.90 6.01
N GLY A 232 -16.77 -5.57 5.63
CA GLY A 232 -16.24 -4.23 5.86
C GLY A 232 -17.02 -3.19 5.08
N LYS A 233 -17.25 -2.07 5.71
CA LYS A 233 -17.87 -0.88 5.08
C LYS A 233 -16.88 -0.18 4.15
N HIS A 234 -15.60 -0.45 4.30
CA HIS A 234 -14.52 0.19 3.53
C HIS A 234 -13.92 -0.75 2.48
N ILE A 235 -13.70 -0.23 1.27
CA ILE A 235 -13.27 -1.02 0.11
C ILE A 235 -11.85 -1.62 0.25
N ALA A 236 -11.02 -1.02 1.07
CA ALA A 236 -9.65 -1.44 1.38
C ALA A 236 -9.51 -1.94 2.83
N GLN A 237 -10.61 -2.34 3.48
CA GLN A 237 -10.55 -2.86 4.83
C GLN A 237 -9.67 -4.10 4.88
N LYS A 238 -8.74 -4.11 5.83
CA LYS A 238 -7.90 -5.26 6.15
C LYS A 238 -8.67 -6.24 7.05
N PRO A 239 -8.41 -7.56 6.97
CA PRO A 239 -8.93 -8.53 7.95
C PRO A 239 -8.41 -8.23 9.37
N ARG A 240 -9.22 -8.52 10.40
CA ARG A 240 -8.82 -8.30 11.80
C ARG A 240 -7.59 -9.09 12.25
N SER A 241 -7.33 -10.24 11.62
CA SER A 241 -6.12 -11.02 11.88
C SER A 241 -4.82 -10.25 11.61
N GLU A 242 -4.88 -9.14 10.89
CA GLU A 242 -3.73 -8.27 10.63
C GLU A 242 -3.48 -7.25 11.73
N GLU A 243 -4.50 -6.91 12.49
CA GLU A 243 -4.34 -6.03 13.66
C GLU A 243 -3.48 -6.68 14.74
N HIS A 244 -3.43 -8.03 14.79
CA HIS A 244 -2.60 -8.77 15.74
C HIS A 244 -1.10 -8.77 15.37
N THR A 245 -0.71 -8.42 14.15
CA THR A 245 0.72 -8.30 13.81
C THR A 245 1.41 -7.13 14.51
N SER A 246 0.67 -6.16 15.04
CA SER A 246 1.21 -5.07 15.86
C SER A 246 1.60 -5.52 17.27
N GLU A 247 1.04 -6.63 17.80
CA GLU A 247 1.39 -7.21 19.08
C GLU A 247 2.72 -8.00 19.05
N LEU A 248 3.26 -8.24 17.86
CA LEU A 248 4.48 -9.01 17.68
C LEU A 248 5.78 -8.25 18.00
N GLN A 249 5.68 -7.03 18.51
CA GLN A 249 6.84 -6.17 18.78
C GLN A 249 6.83 -5.56 20.21
N SER A 250 6.05 -6.10 21.12
CA SER A 250 6.11 -5.73 22.54
C SER A 250 7.11 -6.58 23.31
#